data_fa52f7128c4880d6c6378f239e686df2
#
_entry.id   fa52f7128c4880d6c6378f239e686df2
#
_cell.length_a   1.000
_cell.length_b   1.000
_cell.length_c   1.000
_cell.angle_alpha   90.00
_cell.angle_beta   90.00
_cell.angle_gamma   90.00
#
_symmetry.space_group_name_H-M   'P 1'
#
loop_
_entity.id
_entity.type
_entity.pdbx_description
1 polymer ?
#
loop_
_entity_poly.entity_id
_entity_poly.type
_entity_poly.pdbx_seq_one_letter_code
_entity_poly.pdbx_strand_id
1 'polypeptide(L)'
;MIKYLKIGASGVQVATPFVATYECDAHINFKNAFVNCKKEDIELTISPVGMPGRAIKNKLTETLKTQKVKITKCYNCLIPCNPTSTPYCISSALIKAVKGDVENGLVFCGANAYRINKLSSVKEILNKLMKAT
;
A
#
# COMPACT_ATOMS: atom_id res chain seq x y z
N MET A 1 -17.82 -8.82 2.55
CA MET A 1 -17.55 -9.99 3.42
C MET A 1 -18.54 -11.10 3.14
N ILE A 2 -19.84 -10.93 3.33
CA ILE A 2 -20.89 -11.95 3.23
C ILE A 2 -20.86 -12.75 1.91
N LYS A 3 -20.62 -12.10 0.76
CA LYS A 3 -20.49 -12.80 -0.53
C LYS A 3 -19.45 -13.93 -0.49
N TYR A 4 -18.29 -13.70 0.14
CA TYR A 4 -17.23 -14.71 0.22
C TYR A 4 -17.56 -15.82 1.23
N LEU A 5 -18.21 -15.47 2.34
CA LEU A 5 -18.70 -16.46 3.30
C LEU A 5 -19.77 -17.37 2.67
N LYS A 6 -20.68 -16.83 1.84
CA LYS A 6 -21.71 -17.60 1.13
C LYS A 6 -21.12 -18.61 0.11
N ILE A 7 -19.93 -18.38 -0.41
CA ILE A 7 -19.24 -19.30 -1.34
C ILE A 7 -18.22 -20.21 -0.62
N GLY A 8 -18.30 -20.29 0.72
CA GLY A 8 -17.54 -21.26 1.51
C GLY A 8 -16.25 -20.72 2.16
N ALA A 9 -15.95 -19.44 2.09
CA ALA A 9 -14.81 -18.88 2.81
C ALA A 9 -15.09 -18.88 4.32
N SER A 10 -14.12 -19.32 5.14
CA SER A 10 -14.23 -19.27 6.61
C SER A 10 -14.00 -17.87 7.17
N GLY A 11 -13.40 -16.96 6.39
CA GLY A 11 -13.16 -15.58 6.77
C GLY A 11 -12.62 -14.76 5.62
N VAL A 12 -12.40 -13.46 5.85
CA VAL A 12 -11.83 -12.52 4.88
C VAL A 12 -10.75 -11.68 5.55
N GLN A 13 -9.64 -11.45 4.83
CA GLN A 13 -8.61 -10.52 5.25
C GLN A 13 -8.82 -9.17 4.55
N VAL A 14 -8.85 -8.10 5.31
CA VAL A 14 -9.08 -6.74 4.81
C VAL A 14 -8.06 -5.80 5.43
N ALA A 15 -7.31 -5.06 4.61
CA ALA A 15 -6.30 -4.10 5.08
C ALA A 15 -6.53 -2.69 4.50
N THR A 16 -6.59 -2.57 3.18
CA THR A 16 -6.59 -1.27 2.48
C THR A 16 -7.62 -0.25 2.99
N PRO A 17 -8.89 -0.58 3.27
CA PRO A 17 -9.83 0.39 3.82
C PRO A 17 -9.45 0.96 5.18
N PHE A 18 -8.74 0.18 6.01
CA PHE A 18 -8.31 0.61 7.35
C PHE A 18 -7.15 1.60 7.32
N VAL A 19 -6.41 1.68 6.21
CA VAL A 19 -5.37 2.70 6.03
C VAL A 19 -5.97 4.10 5.97
N ALA A 20 -7.10 4.26 5.29
CA ALA A 20 -7.79 5.54 5.14
C ALA A 20 -8.77 5.79 6.30
N THR A 21 -8.30 5.62 7.54
CA THR A 21 -9.11 5.87 8.74
C THR A 21 -8.53 6.99 9.59
N TYR A 22 -9.39 7.58 10.44
CA TYR A 22 -8.96 8.58 11.41
C TYR A 22 -8.01 7.95 12.45
N GLU A 23 -8.24 6.69 12.81
CA GLU A 23 -7.48 5.95 13.81
C GLU A 23 -6.12 5.44 13.31
N CYS A 24 -5.89 5.39 11.99
CA CYS A 24 -4.57 5.08 11.44
C CYS A 24 -3.58 6.19 11.79
N ASP A 25 -2.43 5.86 12.36
CA ASP A 25 -1.39 6.79 12.81
C ASP A 25 -0.45 7.28 11.69
N ALA A 26 -0.61 6.79 10.46
CA ALA A 26 0.15 7.27 9.32
C ALA A 26 -0.14 8.74 9.00
N HIS A 27 0.85 9.42 8.42
CA HIS A 27 0.72 10.82 8.01
C HIS A 27 -0.48 11.03 7.07
N ILE A 28 -1.11 12.20 7.17
CA ILE A 28 -2.32 12.51 6.38
C ILE A 28 -2.12 12.37 4.87
N ASN A 29 -0.94 12.69 4.34
CA ASN A 29 -0.63 12.51 2.91
C ASN A 29 -0.71 11.04 2.49
N PHE A 30 -0.26 10.11 3.36
CA PHE A 30 -0.36 8.67 3.09
C PHE A 30 -1.82 8.22 2.99
N LYS A 31 -2.67 8.69 3.90
CA LYS A 31 -4.12 8.40 3.87
C LYS A 31 -4.79 9.02 2.64
N ASN A 32 -4.44 10.27 2.31
CA ASN A 32 -4.98 10.97 1.15
C ASN A 32 -4.56 10.33 -0.18
N ALA A 33 -3.40 9.68 -0.24
CA ALA A 33 -3.00 8.93 -1.43
C ALA A 33 -4.03 7.83 -1.78
N PHE A 34 -4.65 7.19 -0.76
CA PHE A 34 -5.72 6.22 -0.99
C PHE A 34 -7.05 6.89 -1.38
N VAL A 35 -7.39 8.02 -0.75
CA VAL A 35 -8.64 8.75 -1.03
C VAL A 35 -8.66 9.32 -2.45
N ASN A 36 -7.50 9.79 -2.93
CA ASN A 36 -7.36 10.40 -4.25
C ASN A 36 -7.02 9.39 -5.36
N CYS A 37 -6.78 8.12 -4.99
CA CYS A 37 -6.36 7.07 -5.92
C CYS A 37 -7.48 6.77 -6.92
N LYS A 38 -7.14 6.80 -8.21
CA LYS A 38 -8.00 6.33 -9.30
C LYS A 38 -7.64 4.90 -9.69
N LYS A 39 -8.49 4.26 -10.49
CA LYS A 39 -8.28 2.88 -10.93
C LYS A 39 -7.00 2.75 -11.79
N GLU A 40 -6.75 3.72 -12.63
CA GLU A 40 -5.56 3.82 -13.50
C GLU A 40 -4.26 4.09 -12.75
N ASP A 41 -4.33 4.55 -11.50
CA ASP A 41 -3.15 4.79 -10.66
C ASP A 41 -2.65 3.50 -9.98
N ILE A 42 -3.39 2.40 -10.08
CA ILE A 42 -3.03 1.13 -9.44
C ILE A 42 -2.24 0.28 -10.41
N GLU A 43 -0.96 0.06 -10.11
CA GLU A 43 -0.05 -0.70 -10.95
C GLU A 43 0.71 -1.80 -10.19
N LEU A 44 1.27 -2.75 -10.93
CA LEU A 44 2.22 -3.70 -10.40
C LEU A 44 3.62 -3.09 -10.42
N THR A 45 4.31 -3.18 -9.30
CA THR A 45 5.68 -2.68 -9.16
C THR A 45 6.63 -3.79 -8.74
N ILE A 46 7.90 -3.61 -9.08
CA ILE A 46 8.98 -4.54 -8.69
C ILE A 46 9.17 -4.45 -7.18
N SER A 47 9.18 -5.61 -6.52
CA SER A 47 9.53 -5.71 -5.11
C SER A 47 10.93 -6.29 -4.95
N PRO A 48 11.78 -5.70 -4.08
CA PRO A 48 13.12 -6.23 -3.78
C PRO A 48 13.10 -7.63 -3.17
N VAL A 49 11.94 -8.10 -2.73
CA VAL A 49 11.75 -9.42 -2.10
C VAL A 49 11.32 -10.52 -3.09
N GLY A 50 11.38 -10.22 -4.39
CA GLY A 50 11.16 -11.21 -5.46
C GLY A 50 9.70 -11.42 -5.87
N MET A 51 8.72 -10.88 -5.15
CA MET A 51 7.29 -10.96 -5.51
C MET A 51 6.79 -9.62 -6.03
N PRO A 52 6.00 -9.58 -7.12
CA PRO A 52 5.40 -8.33 -7.58
C PRO A 52 4.45 -7.78 -6.51
N GLY A 53 4.55 -6.49 -6.24
CA GLY A 53 3.64 -5.76 -5.36
C GLY A 53 2.66 -4.90 -6.16
N ARG A 54 1.47 -4.66 -5.61
CA ARG A 54 0.55 -3.67 -6.18
C ARG A 54 0.66 -2.38 -5.38
N ALA A 55 0.89 -1.26 -6.08
CA ALA A 55 1.10 0.04 -5.46
C ALA A 55 0.31 1.14 -6.20
N ILE A 56 0.14 2.26 -5.51
CA ILE A 56 -0.34 3.50 -6.12
C ILE A 56 0.83 4.13 -6.87
N LYS A 57 0.59 4.47 -8.13
CA LYS A 57 1.54 5.13 -9.04
C LYS A 57 2.01 6.47 -8.44
N ASN A 58 3.32 6.69 -8.46
CA ASN A 58 3.97 7.90 -7.99
C ASN A 58 5.37 8.05 -8.61
N LYS A 59 6.11 9.06 -8.20
CA LYS A 59 7.47 9.32 -8.72
C LYS A 59 8.41 8.12 -8.49
N LEU A 60 8.34 7.43 -7.36
CA LEU A 60 9.17 6.26 -7.08
C LEU A 60 8.85 5.12 -8.07
N THR A 61 7.58 4.75 -8.23
CA THR A 61 7.19 3.64 -9.11
C THR A 61 7.52 3.94 -10.57
N GLU A 62 7.39 5.19 -11.03
CA GLU A 62 7.81 5.61 -12.37
C GLU A 62 9.35 5.52 -12.53
N THR A 63 10.11 5.99 -11.55
CA THR A 63 11.57 5.89 -11.57
C THR A 63 12.03 4.42 -11.68
N LEU A 64 11.38 3.53 -10.96
CA LEU A 64 11.73 2.10 -10.94
C LEU A 64 11.49 1.36 -12.27
N LYS A 65 10.73 1.96 -13.20
CA LYS A 65 10.55 1.40 -14.55
C LYS A 65 11.81 1.52 -15.42
N THR A 66 12.65 2.50 -15.14
CA THR A 66 13.82 2.83 -15.97
C THR A 66 15.15 2.70 -15.26
N GLN A 67 15.19 2.88 -13.96
CA GLN A 67 16.44 2.88 -13.20
C GLN A 67 16.29 2.43 -11.73
N LYS A 68 17.40 2.03 -11.13
CA LYS A 68 17.47 1.74 -9.70
C LYS A 68 17.56 3.02 -8.88
N VAL A 69 17.03 2.98 -7.65
CA VAL A 69 17.16 4.08 -6.70
C VAL A 69 18.35 3.80 -5.78
N LYS A 70 19.29 4.74 -5.70
CA LYS A 70 20.49 4.62 -4.86
C LYS A 70 20.10 4.40 -3.39
N ILE A 71 20.64 3.35 -2.81
CA ILE A 71 20.46 3.02 -1.39
C ILE A 71 21.55 3.72 -0.59
N THR A 72 21.17 4.71 0.20
CA THR A 72 22.08 5.47 1.07
C THR A 72 22.18 4.89 2.48
N LYS A 73 21.17 4.12 2.91
CA LYS A 73 21.11 3.48 4.22
C LYS A 73 20.47 2.11 4.10
N CYS A 74 21.16 1.07 4.58
CA CYS A 74 20.58 -0.26 4.73
C CYS A 74 19.99 -0.43 6.13
N TYR A 75 18.81 -1.05 6.23
CA TYR A 75 18.13 -1.33 7.50
C TYR A 75 18.32 -2.77 7.98
N ASN A 76 19.06 -3.59 7.24
CA ASN A 76 19.28 -5.02 7.51
C ASN A 76 17.97 -5.78 7.78
N CYS A 77 16.91 -5.41 7.03
CA CYS A 77 15.53 -5.90 7.27
C CYS A 77 15.26 -7.28 6.70
N LEU A 78 16.05 -7.75 5.73
CA LEU A 78 15.85 -9.02 5.03
C LEU A 78 17.19 -9.71 4.78
N ILE A 79 17.32 -10.96 5.23
CA ILE A 79 18.53 -11.77 5.05
C ILE A 79 18.94 -11.91 3.57
N PRO A 80 18.02 -12.23 2.62
CA PRO A 80 18.38 -12.39 1.21
C PRO A 80 18.59 -11.09 0.45
N CYS A 81 18.40 -9.93 1.07
CA CYS A 81 18.53 -8.64 0.42
C CYS A 81 20.00 -8.25 0.27
N ASN A 82 20.44 -8.01 -0.97
CA ASN A 82 21.74 -7.44 -1.25
C ASN A 82 21.59 -5.97 -1.68
N PRO A 83 22.01 -4.99 -0.85
CA PRO A 83 21.88 -3.56 -1.15
C PRO A 83 22.56 -3.10 -2.44
N THR A 84 23.55 -3.84 -2.94
CA THR A 84 24.28 -3.47 -4.18
C THR A 84 23.52 -3.86 -5.45
N SER A 85 22.68 -4.90 -5.39
CA SER A 85 21.96 -5.44 -6.55
C SER A 85 20.48 -5.11 -6.55
N THR A 86 19.85 -4.89 -5.39
CA THR A 86 18.41 -4.61 -5.28
C THR A 86 18.03 -3.26 -5.92
N PRO A 87 16.84 -3.14 -6.53
CA PRO A 87 16.44 -1.92 -7.22
C PRO A 87 16.21 -0.71 -6.29
N TYR A 88 15.85 -0.94 -5.05
CA TYR A 88 15.66 0.09 -4.00
C TYR A 88 15.58 -0.57 -2.61
N CYS A 89 15.66 0.24 -1.55
CA CYS A 89 15.45 -0.25 -0.19
C CYS A 89 13.96 -0.20 0.16
N ILE A 90 13.33 -1.38 0.32
CA ILE A 90 11.89 -1.47 0.63
C ILE A 90 11.53 -0.80 1.96
N SER A 91 12.33 -1.03 3.02
CA SER A 91 12.08 -0.41 4.33
C SER A 91 12.16 1.10 4.27
N SER A 92 13.15 1.67 3.54
CA SER A 92 13.24 3.12 3.34
C SER A 92 12.01 3.66 2.61
N ALA A 93 11.57 2.98 1.56
CA ALA A 93 10.42 3.40 0.77
C ALA A 93 9.11 3.35 1.57
N LEU A 94 8.90 2.31 2.37
CA LEU A 94 7.72 2.19 3.24
C LEU A 94 7.71 3.25 4.34
N ILE A 95 8.87 3.48 4.99
CA ILE A 95 9.01 4.51 6.04
C ILE A 95 8.72 5.91 5.48
N LYS A 96 9.25 6.25 4.29
CA LYS A 96 8.97 7.52 3.61
C LYS A 96 7.48 7.71 3.38
N ALA A 97 6.81 6.70 2.80
CA ALA A 97 5.40 6.75 2.51
C ALA A 97 4.56 7.03 3.78
N VAL A 98 4.77 6.24 4.84
CA VAL A 98 4.03 6.38 6.11
C VAL A 98 4.30 7.73 6.78
N LYS A 99 5.50 8.30 6.62
CA LYS A 99 5.86 9.65 7.11
C LYS A 99 5.35 10.79 6.23
N GLY A 100 4.65 10.50 5.13
CA GLY A 100 4.00 11.49 4.29
C GLY A 100 4.74 11.88 3.00
N ASP A 101 5.97 11.37 2.79
CA ASP A 101 6.68 11.50 1.50
C ASP A 101 6.19 10.40 0.54
N VAL A 102 4.96 10.55 0.09
CA VAL A 102 4.28 9.55 -0.75
C VAL A 102 4.83 9.50 -2.17
N GLU A 103 5.47 10.56 -2.65
CA GLU A 103 6.07 10.61 -3.99
C GLU A 103 7.36 9.78 -4.09
N ASN A 104 8.18 9.79 -3.04
CA ASN A 104 9.43 9.02 -2.97
C ASN A 104 9.30 7.76 -2.10
N GLY A 105 8.10 7.48 -1.61
CA GLY A 105 7.75 6.33 -0.81
C GLY A 105 6.99 5.28 -1.60
N LEU A 106 6.89 4.07 -1.06
CA LEU A 106 6.11 2.98 -1.65
C LEU A 106 4.77 2.86 -0.94
N VAL A 107 3.68 3.08 -1.68
CA VAL A 107 2.31 2.99 -1.18
C VAL A 107 1.66 1.73 -1.71
N PHE A 108 1.83 0.62 -1.01
CA PHE A 108 1.16 -0.63 -1.38
C PHE A 108 -0.35 -0.55 -1.16
N CYS A 109 -1.11 -1.13 -2.07
CA CYS A 109 -2.57 -1.11 -2.03
C CYS A 109 -3.20 -2.39 -2.59
N GLY A 110 -4.47 -2.61 -2.27
CA GLY A 110 -5.29 -3.64 -2.92
C GLY A 110 -5.80 -3.18 -4.29
N ALA A 111 -6.21 -4.11 -5.14
CA ALA A 111 -6.74 -3.84 -6.48
C ALA A 111 -7.96 -2.90 -6.49
N ASN A 112 -8.66 -2.79 -5.38
CA ASN A 112 -9.87 -1.98 -5.23
C ASN A 112 -9.65 -0.71 -4.37
N ALA A 113 -8.40 -0.26 -4.18
CA ALA A 113 -8.08 0.93 -3.39
C ALA A 113 -8.80 2.18 -3.91
N TYR A 114 -8.95 2.31 -5.23
CA TYR A 114 -9.68 3.42 -5.89
C TYR A 114 -11.15 3.60 -5.45
N ARG A 115 -11.71 2.63 -4.70
CA ARG A 115 -13.08 2.73 -4.16
C ARG A 115 -13.14 3.49 -2.83
N ILE A 116 -12.00 3.86 -2.27
CA ILE A 116 -11.90 4.69 -1.08
C ILE A 116 -12.01 6.14 -1.54
N ASN A 117 -13.07 6.82 -1.16
CA ASN A 117 -13.35 8.20 -1.58
C ASN A 117 -13.37 9.21 -0.44
N LYS A 118 -13.17 8.75 0.79
CA LYS A 118 -13.10 9.59 2.00
C LYS A 118 -12.41 8.87 3.15
N LEU A 119 -11.93 9.63 4.11
CA LEU A 119 -11.54 9.08 5.40
C LEU A 119 -12.80 8.60 6.16
N SER A 120 -12.66 7.51 6.87
CA SER A 120 -13.75 6.90 7.65
C SER A 120 -13.23 6.49 9.03
N SER A 121 -14.13 6.20 9.97
CA SER A 121 -13.72 5.53 11.21
C SER A 121 -13.63 4.01 11.02
N VAL A 122 -12.83 3.35 11.85
CA VAL A 122 -12.77 1.88 11.91
C VAL A 122 -14.16 1.30 12.16
N LYS A 123 -14.95 1.94 13.03
CA LYS A 123 -16.33 1.53 13.34
C LYS A 123 -17.24 1.55 12.10
N GLU A 124 -17.14 2.60 11.27
CA GLU A 124 -17.91 2.69 10.01
C GLU A 124 -17.54 1.58 9.04
N ILE A 125 -16.23 1.26 8.92
CA ILE A 125 -15.75 0.18 8.04
C ILE A 125 -16.27 -1.17 8.53
N LEU A 126 -16.14 -1.45 9.83
CA LEU A 126 -16.65 -2.69 10.43
C LEU A 126 -18.16 -2.85 10.22
N ASN A 127 -18.94 -1.79 10.50
CA ASN A 127 -20.36 -1.80 10.27
C ASN A 127 -20.72 -2.08 8.79
N LYS A 128 -19.95 -1.51 7.85
CA LYS A 128 -20.15 -1.73 6.41
C LYS A 128 -19.83 -3.18 6.01
N LEU A 129 -18.78 -3.77 6.59
CA LEU A 129 -18.42 -5.16 6.35
C LEU A 129 -19.45 -6.14 6.92
N MET A 130 -20.07 -5.81 8.06
CA MET A 130 -21.06 -6.65 8.73
C MET A 130 -22.46 -6.50 8.11
N LYS A 131 -22.83 -5.30 7.62
CA LYS A 131 -24.14 -4.99 7.04
C LYS A 131 -24.26 -5.25 5.54
N ALA A 132 -23.18 -5.67 4.87
CA ALA A 132 -23.22 -6.02 3.45
C ALA A 132 -23.98 -7.35 3.27
N THR A 133 -25.28 -7.29 3.51
CA THR A 133 -26.26 -8.30 3.15
C THR A 133 -26.72 -8.10 1.72
#